data_e004d3fb26f012bdaeeb20f4c8eb7ff8
#
_entry.id   e004d3fb26f012bdaeeb20f4c8eb7ff8
#
_cell.length_a   1.000
_cell.length_b   1.000
_cell.length_c   1.000
_cell.angle_alpha   90.00
_cell.angle_beta   90.00
_cell.angle_gamma   90.00
#
_symmetry.space_group_name_H-M   'P 1'
#
loop_
_entity.id
_entity.type
_entity.pdbx_description
1 polymer ?
#
loop_
_entity_poly.entity_id
_entity_poly.type
_entity_poly.pdbx_seq_one_letter_code
_entity_poly.pdbx_strand_id
1 'polypeptide(L)'
;YWHKSIGGYHAAKLRRYQEMIDEHIQGEITALYKTLPSVGADLSQVGDTLTPVLNMLNTRYFLIPLQQGKTIPMFNPHALGNAWFVNEVQYVNNANEEIEALHQVNPAHVAVVDKKFQNEVKASAGADSLSTIVLTSYEPNALKYEVNSPKGGTVVFAEIYYPGWRSFIDGEEVRWEKRG
;
A
#
# COMPACT_ATOMS: atom_id res chain seq x y z
N TYR A 1 -22.07 -0.07 4.05
CA TYR A 1 -21.25 0.21 2.87
C TYR A 1 -20.81 -1.11 2.24
N TRP A 2 -21.04 -1.26 0.92
CA TRP A 2 -20.75 -2.49 0.18
C TRP A 2 -19.32 -2.55 -0.37
N HIS A 3 -18.56 -1.44 -0.27
CA HIS A 3 -17.21 -1.34 -0.80
C HIS A 3 -16.23 -0.88 0.27
N LYS A 4 -15.02 -1.43 0.26
CA LYS A 4 -13.91 -0.93 1.06
C LYS A 4 -13.54 0.47 0.57
N SER A 5 -13.34 1.39 1.50
CA SER A 5 -12.95 2.76 1.20
C SER A 5 -11.78 3.17 2.08
N ILE A 6 -10.79 3.84 1.49
CA ILE A 6 -9.69 4.47 2.23
C ILE A 6 -10.12 5.79 2.89
N GLY A 7 -11.23 6.39 2.39
CA GLY A 7 -11.88 7.55 2.99
C GLY A 7 -13.09 7.12 3.81
N GLY A 8 -13.51 7.95 4.73
CA GLY A 8 -14.71 7.75 5.52
C GLY A 8 -14.61 8.45 6.88
N TYR A 9 -15.76 8.85 7.38
CA TYR A 9 -15.83 9.36 8.75
C TYR A 9 -15.80 8.19 9.72
N HIS A 10 -14.70 8.08 10.50
CA HIS A 10 -14.60 7.16 11.63
C HIS A 10 -14.04 7.90 12.82
N ALA A 11 -14.78 7.93 13.93
CA ALA A 11 -14.40 8.68 15.12
C ALA A 11 -13.11 8.13 15.80
N ALA A 12 -12.76 6.87 15.56
CA ALA A 12 -11.58 6.19 16.12
C ALA A 12 -10.58 5.80 15.03
N LYS A 13 -10.09 6.78 14.28
CA LYS A 13 -8.99 6.53 13.31
C LYS A 13 -7.69 6.23 14.06
N LEU A 14 -6.93 5.26 13.55
CA LEU A 14 -5.57 5.06 14.00
C LEU A 14 -4.75 6.33 13.72
N ARG A 15 -4.00 6.81 14.72
CA ARG A 15 -3.18 8.02 14.59
C ARG A 15 -2.27 7.97 13.35
N ARG A 16 -1.56 6.86 13.15
CA ARG A 16 -0.69 6.67 11.97
C ARG A 16 -1.43 6.79 10.64
N TYR A 17 -2.69 6.33 10.59
CA TYR A 17 -3.49 6.48 9.38
C TYR A 17 -3.93 7.93 9.16
N GLN A 18 -4.21 8.68 10.23
CA GLN A 18 -4.50 10.11 10.14
C GLN A 18 -3.27 10.89 9.63
N GLU A 19 -2.08 10.57 10.16
CA GLU A 19 -0.82 11.15 9.69
C GLU A 19 -0.60 10.86 8.18
N MET A 20 -0.90 9.64 7.71
CA MET A 20 -0.86 9.31 6.28
C MET A 20 -1.85 10.14 5.45
N ILE A 21 -3.04 10.41 5.97
CA ILE A 21 -4.02 11.26 5.30
C ILE A 21 -3.49 12.67 5.16
N ASP A 22 -2.97 13.24 6.22
CA ASP A 22 -2.58 14.64 6.31
C ASP A 22 -1.31 14.92 5.48
N GLU A 23 -0.32 14.03 5.54
CA GLU A 23 0.96 14.22 4.88
C GLU A 23 0.95 13.83 3.39
N HIS A 24 0.15 12.83 3.00
CA HIS A 24 0.21 12.27 1.64
C HIS A 24 -1.12 12.30 0.91
N ILE A 25 -2.17 11.66 1.46
CA ILE A 25 -3.39 11.36 0.72
C ILE A 25 -4.09 12.63 0.22
N GLN A 26 -4.17 13.68 1.05
CA GLN A 26 -4.79 14.96 0.66
C GLN A 26 -4.01 15.64 -0.46
N GLY A 27 -2.69 15.61 -0.41
CA GLY A 27 -1.81 16.14 -1.45
C GLY A 27 -1.99 15.41 -2.78
N GLU A 28 -1.98 14.08 -2.74
CA GLU A 28 -2.17 13.23 -3.93
C GLU A 28 -3.56 13.40 -4.56
N ILE A 29 -4.62 13.47 -3.75
CA ILE A 29 -5.97 13.77 -4.25
C ILE A 29 -6.00 15.14 -4.94
N THR A 30 -5.37 16.14 -4.35
CA THR A 30 -5.29 17.48 -4.94
C THR A 30 -4.53 17.47 -6.27
N ALA A 31 -3.41 16.75 -6.35
CA ALA A 31 -2.63 16.58 -7.56
C ALA A 31 -3.44 15.85 -8.65
N LEU A 32 -4.16 14.80 -8.28
CA LEU A 32 -5.05 14.09 -9.18
C LEU A 32 -6.09 15.03 -9.78
N TYR A 33 -6.84 15.78 -8.97
CA TYR A 33 -7.84 16.74 -9.46
C TYR A 33 -7.27 17.80 -10.40
N LYS A 34 -6.05 18.27 -10.18
CA LYS A 34 -5.37 19.20 -11.08
C LYS A 34 -4.99 18.57 -12.41
N THR A 35 -4.72 17.28 -12.44
CA THR A 35 -4.29 16.55 -13.63
C THR A 35 -5.48 16.10 -14.50
N LEU A 36 -6.64 15.80 -13.90
CA LEU A 36 -7.83 15.31 -14.62
C LEU A 36 -8.23 16.12 -15.86
N PRO A 37 -8.21 17.48 -15.87
CA PRO A 37 -8.58 18.25 -17.04
C PRO A 37 -7.68 17.99 -18.27
N SER A 38 -6.44 17.54 -18.06
CA SER A 38 -5.48 17.29 -19.15
C SER A 38 -5.52 15.86 -19.70
N VAL A 39 -5.90 14.89 -18.86
CA VAL A 39 -5.92 13.45 -19.22
C VAL A 39 -7.32 12.87 -19.35
N GLY A 40 -8.35 13.63 -18.98
CA GLY A 40 -9.73 13.16 -18.98
C GLY A 40 -9.94 12.03 -17.98
N ALA A 41 -10.66 10.98 -18.40
CA ALA A 41 -10.99 9.84 -17.55
C ALA A 41 -9.98 8.68 -17.64
N ASP A 42 -8.88 8.84 -18.38
CA ASP A 42 -7.89 7.80 -18.62
C ASP A 42 -6.61 8.07 -17.82
N LEU A 43 -6.53 7.46 -16.63
CA LEU A 43 -5.34 7.57 -15.76
C LEU A 43 -4.15 6.73 -16.24
N SER A 44 -4.28 5.90 -17.28
CA SER A 44 -3.15 5.16 -17.85
C SER A 44 -2.11 6.08 -18.50
N GLN A 45 -2.51 7.31 -18.83
CA GLN A 45 -1.63 8.34 -19.41
C GLN A 45 -0.82 9.11 -18.36
N VAL A 46 -1.08 8.89 -17.07
CA VAL A 46 -0.33 9.50 -15.96
C VAL A 46 0.64 8.48 -15.40
N GLY A 47 1.79 8.92 -14.94
CA GLY A 47 2.75 8.04 -14.29
C GLY A 47 2.25 7.53 -12.91
N ASP A 48 2.77 6.40 -12.49
CA ASP A 48 2.51 5.77 -11.19
C ASP A 48 2.95 6.64 -10.00
N THR A 49 3.77 7.65 -10.25
CA THR A 49 4.28 8.61 -9.25
C THR A 49 3.31 9.75 -8.93
N LEU A 50 2.16 9.85 -9.62
CA LEU A 50 1.18 10.90 -9.31
C LEU A 50 0.49 10.65 -7.96
N THR A 51 0.19 9.39 -7.65
CA THR A 51 -0.55 8.98 -6.45
C THR A 51 0.09 7.75 -5.79
N PRO A 52 1.38 7.80 -5.42
CA PRO A 52 2.13 6.62 -4.99
C PRO A 52 1.58 6.01 -3.70
N VAL A 53 1.15 6.80 -2.73
CA VAL A 53 0.56 6.30 -1.48
C VAL A 53 -0.85 5.73 -1.70
N LEU A 54 -1.67 6.37 -2.54
CA LEU A 54 -2.96 5.82 -2.92
C LEU A 54 -2.82 4.51 -3.70
N ASN A 55 -1.78 4.37 -4.54
CA ASN A 55 -1.46 3.12 -5.22
C ASN A 55 -1.07 2.03 -4.20
N MET A 56 -0.23 2.36 -3.22
CA MET A 56 0.18 1.49 -2.12
C MET A 56 -1.02 1.04 -1.26
N LEU A 57 -2.00 1.90 -1.05
CA LEU A 57 -3.24 1.59 -0.34
C LEU A 57 -4.25 0.82 -1.21
N ASN A 58 -3.83 0.32 -2.36
CA ASN A 58 -4.66 -0.44 -3.30
C ASN A 58 -5.96 0.29 -3.71
N THR A 59 -5.87 1.60 -3.94
CA THR A 59 -6.99 2.41 -4.42
C THR A 59 -7.26 2.09 -5.88
N ARG A 60 -8.20 1.20 -6.15
CA ARG A 60 -8.54 0.76 -7.52
C ARG A 60 -9.43 1.71 -8.28
N TYR A 61 -10.21 2.51 -7.56
CA TYR A 61 -11.14 3.46 -8.16
C TYR A 61 -11.15 4.76 -7.38
N PHE A 62 -11.13 5.86 -8.13
CA PHE A 62 -11.44 7.18 -7.61
C PHE A 62 -12.89 7.52 -7.96
N LEU A 63 -13.68 7.94 -6.97
CA LEU A 63 -15.04 8.41 -7.18
C LEU A 63 -15.02 9.91 -7.39
N ILE A 64 -15.12 10.33 -8.65
CA ILE A 64 -15.03 11.73 -9.02
C ILE A 64 -16.43 12.34 -8.98
N PRO A 65 -16.66 13.36 -8.12
CA PRO A 65 -17.95 14.04 -8.08
C PRO A 65 -18.18 14.86 -9.34
N LEU A 66 -19.36 14.75 -9.88
CA LEU A 66 -19.87 15.57 -10.99
C LEU A 66 -20.93 16.56 -10.49
N GLN A 67 -21.34 17.46 -11.38
CA GLN A 67 -22.48 18.33 -11.10
C GLN A 67 -23.74 17.49 -10.79
N GLN A 68 -24.69 18.08 -10.05
CA GLN A 68 -25.96 17.45 -9.64
C GLN A 68 -25.81 16.22 -8.72
N GLY A 69 -24.73 16.12 -7.95
CA GLY A 69 -24.52 15.03 -6.98
C GLY A 69 -24.23 13.66 -7.58
N LYS A 70 -23.97 13.58 -8.89
CA LYS A 70 -23.53 12.35 -9.55
C LYS A 70 -22.04 12.13 -9.30
N THR A 71 -21.62 10.87 -9.28
CA THR A 71 -20.20 10.47 -9.23
C THR A 71 -19.92 9.48 -10.36
N ILE A 72 -18.72 9.55 -10.90
CA ILE A 72 -18.20 8.53 -11.83
C ILE A 72 -17.03 7.79 -11.18
N PRO A 73 -16.98 6.46 -11.31
CA PRO A 73 -15.80 5.69 -10.92
C PRO A 73 -14.74 5.83 -12.02
N MET A 74 -13.55 6.22 -11.61
CA MET A 74 -12.37 6.28 -12.48
C MET A 74 -11.40 5.19 -12.05
N PHE A 75 -11.06 4.29 -12.96
CA PHE A 75 -10.14 3.19 -12.69
C PHE A 75 -8.71 3.69 -12.53
N ASN A 76 -8.02 3.20 -11.50
CA ASN A 76 -6.59 3.43 -11.27
C ASN A 76 -5.78 2.21 -11.72
N PRO A 77 -5.07 2.27 -12.85
CA PRO A 77 -4.26 1.17 -13.35
C PRO A 77 -2.97 0.93 -12.52
N HIS A 78 -2.60 1.88 -11.65
CA HIS A 78 -1.37 1.84 -10.88
C HIS A 78 -1.53 1.31 -9.44
N ALA A 79 -2.75 0.90 -9.05
CA ALA A 79 -2.97 0.28 -7.75
C ALA A 79 -2.13 -1.00 -7.59
N LEU A 80 -1.35 -1.10 -6.50
CA LEU A 80 -0.35 -2.16 -6.31
C LEU A 80 -0.95 -3.52 -5.91
N GLY A 81 -2.26 -3.58 -5.68
CA GLY A 81 -2.93 -4.80 -5.25
C GLY A 81 -2.89 -4.99 -3.73
N ASN A 82 -3.25 -6.20 -3.30
CA ASN A 82 -3.29 -6.55 -1.88
C ASN A 82 -1.90 -6.86 -1.30
N ALA A 83 -0.97 -7.28 -2.17
CA ALA A 83 0.42 -7.51 -1.84
C ALA A 83 1.28 -7.44 -3.10
N TRP A 84 2.53 -7.03 -2.96
CA TRP A 84 3.50 -6.95 -4.06
C TRP A 84 4.93 -7.13 -3.55
N PHE A 85 5.81 -7.54 -4.45
CA PHE A 85 7.24 -7.61 -4.19
C PHE A 85 7.89 -6.24 -4.38
N VAL A 86 8.87 -5.92 -3.53
CA VAL A 86 9.72 -4.75 -3.66
C VAL A 86 11.16 -5.14 -3.99
N ASN A 87 11.88 -4.22 -4.64
CA ASN A 87 13.27 -4.44 -5.04
C ASN A 87 14.27 -4.01 -3.97
N GLU A 88 13.83 -3.10 -3.08
CA GLU A 88 14.69 -2.47 -2.09
C GLU A 88 13.95 -2.29 -0.76
N VAL A 89 14.71 -2.32 0.33
CA VAL A 89 14.26 -1.93 1.67
C VAL A 89 15.12 -0.78 2.14
N GLN A 90 14.50 0.38 2.32
CA GLN A 90 15.12 1.56 2.92
C GLN A 90 14.87 1.58 4.42
N TYR A 91 15.94 1.58 5.22
CA TYR A 91 15.83 1.66 6.66
C TYR A 91 15.92 3.10 7.17
N VAL A 92 15.01 3.47 8.05
CA VAL A 92 14.91 4.79 8.69
C VAL A 92 14.95 4.65 10.21
N ASN A 93 15.18 5.73 10.95
CA ASN A 93 15.45 5.63 12.39
C ASN A 93 14.19 5.57 13.26
N ASN A 94 13.03 6.01 12.74
CA ASN A 94 11.78 6.11 13.50
C ASN A 94 10.58 6.24 12.57
N ALA A 95 9.37 6.16 13.17
CA ALA A 95 8.10 6.22 12.45
C ALA A 95 7.83 7.56 11.73
N ASN A 96 8.40 8.68 12.19
CA ASN A 96 8.24 9.97 11.50
C ASN A 96 9.07 9.96 10.20
N GLU A 97 10.28 9.41 10.25
CA GLU A 97 11.10 9.24 9.05
C GLU A 97 10.49 8.23 8.07
N GLU A 98 9.72 7.21 8.55
CA GLU A 98 8.98 6.30 7.66
C GLU A 98 7.95 7.06 6.81
N ILE A 99 7.17 7.92 7.43
CA ILE A 99 6.17 8.75 6.72
C ILE A 99 6.87 9.74 5.78
N GLU A 100 7.90 10.43 6.24
CA GLU A 100 8.61 11.43 5.45
C GLU A 100 9.29 10.80 4.20
N ALA A 101 9.87 9.62 4.36
CA ALA A 101 10.54 8.92 3.25
C ALA A 101 9.58 8.58 2.09
N LEU A 102 8.29 8.40 2.35
CA LEU A 102 7.29 8.14 1.30
C LEU A 102 7.15 9.30 0.29
N HIS A 103 7.60 10.51 0.61
CA HIS A 103 7.70 11.61 -0.37
C HIS A 103 8.81 11.42 -1.40
N GLN A 104 9.79 10.55 -1.12
CA GLN A 104 11.02 10.43 -1.91
C GLN A 104 11.14 9.07 -2.60
N VAL A 105 10.38 8.07 -2.18
CA VAL A 105 10.42 6.72 -2.74
C VAL A 105 9.15 6.40 -3.53
N ASN A 106 9.27 5.47 -4.48
CA ASN A 106 8.10 4.84 -5.08
C ASN A 106 7.80 3.53 -4.32
N PRO A 107 6.67 3.44 -3.59
CA PRO A 107 6.31 2.25 -2.82
C PRO A 107 6.14 0.98 -3.67
N ALA A 108 5.98 1.12 -4.99
CA ALA A 108 5.97 -0.03 -5.89
C ALA A 108 7.32 -0.78 -5.92
N HIS A 109 8.41 -0.10 -5.58
CA HIS A 109 9.77 -0.63 -5.69
C HIS A 109 10.53 -0.66 -4.37
N VAL A 110 10.19 0.23 -3.44
CA VAL A 110 10.93 0.44 -2.18
C VAL A 110 10.00 0.31 -0.99
N ALA A 111 10.33 -0.58 -0.05
CA ALA A 111 9.70 -0.59 1.27
C ALA A 111 10.49 0.29 2.23
N VAL A 112 9.82 1.13 3.00
CA VAL A 112 10.43 1.92 4.08
C VAL A 112 10.16 1.22 5.40
N VAL A 113 11.21 0.98 6.18
CA VAL A 113 11.15 0.18 7.42
C VAL A 113 11.98 0.84 8.52
N ASP A 114 11.42 0.93 9.73
CA ASP A 114 12.15 1.37 10.91
C ASP A 114 13.33 0.40 11.21
N LYS A 115 14.52 0.95 11.43
CA LYS A 115 15.76 0.19 11.73
C LYS A 115 15.64 -0.81 12.87
N LYS A 116 14.70 -0.60 13.80
CA LYS A 116 14.46 -1.57 14.88
C LYS A 116 14.03 -2.95 14.37
N PHE A 117 13.49 -3.02 13.13
CA PHE A 117 13.09 -4.26 12.47
C PHE A 117 14.15 -4.80 11.47
N GLN A 118 15.32 -4.18 11.38
CA GLN A 118 16.35 -4.53 10.40
C GLN A 118 16.85 -5.98 10.52
N ASN A 119 16.81 -6.56 11.71
CA ASN A 119 17.19 -7.96 11.92
C ASN A 119 16.10 -8.95 11.47
N GLU A 120 14.87 -8.51 11.35
CA GLU A 120 13.69 -9.31 11.01
C GLU A 120 13.38 -9.20 9.51
N VAL A 121 13.45 -7.99 8.97
CA VAL A 121 13.26 -7.73 7.54
C VAL A 121 14.63 -7.65 6.87
N LYS A 122 15.07 -8.76 6.30
CA LYS A 122 16.30 -8.78 5.50
C LYS A 122 15.98 -8.29 4.10
N ALA A 123 16.70 -7.26 3.64
CA ALA A 123 16.68 -6.89 2.24
C ALA A 123 17.13 -8.10 1.41
N SER A 124 16.22 -8.68 0.63
CA SER A 124 16.59 -9.69 -0.36
C SER A 124 16.99 -8.99 -1.67
N ALA A 125 17.87 -9.58 -2.42
CA ALA A 125 18.06 -9.19 -3.82
C ALA A 125 16.69 -9.34 -4.52
N GLY A 126 16.08 -8.24 -4.95
CA GLY A 126 14.69 -8.11 -5.39
C GLY A 126 14.07 -9.35 -6.05
N ALA A 127 12.78 -9.46 -6.02
CA ALA A 127 12.06 -10.55 -6.66
C ALA A 127 12.40 -10.58 -8.16
N ASP A 128 12.55 -11.78 -8.72
CA ASP A 128 12.72 -11.90 -10.17
C ASP A 128 11.37 -11.67 -10.89
N SER A 129 11.45 -11.53 -12.22
CA SER A 129 10.26 -11.30 -13.05
C SER A 129 9.24 -12.46 -13.05
N LEU A 130 9.61 -13.60 -12.47
CA LEU A 130 8.76 -14.79 -12.34
C LEU A 130 8.07 -14.84 -10.98
N SER A 131 8.44 -13.95 -10.04
CA SER A 131 7.82 -13.91 -8.72
C SER A 131 6.40 -13.37 -8.81
N THR A 132 5.46 -14.11 -8.21
CA THR A 132 4.05 -13.74 -8.16
C THR A 132 3.50 -13.90 -6.74
N ILE A 133 2.56 -13.04 -6.38
CA ILE A 133 1.77 -13.16 -5.16
C ILE A 133 0.31 -12.85 -5.46
N VAL A 134 -0.58 -13.74 -5.07
CA VAL A 134 -2.01 -13.64 -5.36
C VAL A 134 -2.82 -13.88 -4.09
N LEU A 135 -3.72 -12.96 -3.76
CA LEU A 135 -4.69 -13.16 -2.69
C LEU A 135 -5.73 -14.19 -3.12
N THR A 136 -5.81 -15.33 -2.44
CA THR A 136 -6.73 -16.43 -2.75
C THR A 136 -7.95 -16.47 -1.85
N SER A 137 -7.85 -15.92 -0.62
CA SER A 137 -8.99 -15.78 0.29
C SER A 137 -8.86 -14.52 1.13
N TYR A 138 -9.98 -13.82 1.28
CA TYR A 138 -10.10 -12.62 2.11
C TYR A 138 -11.24 -12.80 3.10
N GLU A 139 -10.90 -13.13 4.34
CA GLU A 139 -11.83 -13.21 5.45
C GLU A 139 -11.51 -12.11 6.48
N PRO A 140 -12.45 -11.67 7.33
CA PRO A 140 -12.21 -10.57 8.27
C PRO A 140 -11.00 -10.76 9.18
N ASN A 141 -10.66 -12.01 9.51
CA ASN A 141 -9.58 -12.37 10.43
C ASN A 141 -8.56 -13.33 9.80
N ALA A 142 -8.61 -13.57 8.51
CA ALA A 142 -7.69 -14.46 7.82
C ALA A 142 -7.51 -14.06 6.35
N LEU A 143 -6.27 -13.86 5.95
CA LEU A 143 -5.88 -13.59 4.57
C LEU A 143 -5.04 -14.78 4.11
N LYS A 144 -5.31 -15.29 2.90
CA LYS A 144 -4.51 -16.35 2.30
C LYS A 144 -3.95 -15.87 0.96
N TYR A 145 -2.68 -16.09 0.78
CA TYR A 145 -1.95 -15.76 -0.44
C TYR A 145 -1.29 -17.01 -0.99
N GLU A 146 -1.26 -17.11 -2.30
CA GLU A 146 -0.40 -18.03 -3.03
C GLU A 146 0.82 -17.26 -3.53
N VAL A 147 2.01 -17.75 -3.21
CA VAL A 147 3.27 -17.09 -3.52
C VAL A 147 4.15 -18.04 -4.33
N ASN A 148 4.63 -17.56 -5.46
CA ASN A 148 5.70 -18.21 -6.20
C ASN A 148 6.88 -17.24 -6.31
N SER A 149 7.99 -17.59 -5.66
CA SER A 149 9.21 -16.77 -5.68
C SER A 149 10.44 -17.67 -5.54
N PRO A 150 10.95 -18.20 -6.65
CA PRO A 150 12.07 -19.16 -6.62
C PRO A 150 13.35 -18.63 -5.97
N LYS A 151 13.56 -17.32 -6.01
CA LYS A 151 14.72 -16.64 -5.40
C LYS A 151 14.42 -15.97 -4.06
N GLY A 152 13.19 -16.11 -3.56
CA GLY A 152 12.71 -15.34 -2.42
C GLY A 152 12.38 -13.90 -2.81
N GLY A 153 12.16 -13.03 -1.83
CA GLY A 153 11.84 -11.62 -2.05
C GLY A 153 11.22 -10.99 -0.81
N THR A 154 11.25 -9.67 -0.75
CA THR A 154 10.52 -8.89 0.26
C THR A 154 9.16 -8.53 -0.28
N VAL A 155 8.11 -8.86 0.47
CA VAL A 155 6.71 -8.59 0.11
C VAL A 155 6.15 -7.52 1.03
N VAL A 156 5.43 -6.57 0.44
CA VAL A 156 4.61 -5.58 1.15
C VAL A 156 3.14 -5.96 1.01
N PHE A 157 2.37 -5.85 2.09
CA PHE A 157 0.94 -6.08 2.13
C PHE A 157 0.20 -4.76 2.33
N ALA A 158 -0.83 -4.49 1.52
CA ALA A 158 -1.69 -3.31 1.64
C ALA A 158 -2.70 -3.45 2.80
N GLU A 159 -2.23 -3.91 3.95
CA GLU A 159 -3.05 -4.14 5.14
C GLU A 159 -2.43 -3.44 6.36
N ILE A 160 -3.30 -2.88 7.19
CA ILE A 160 -2.86 -2.26 8.44
C ILE A 160 -2.54 -3.36 9.45
N TYR A 161 -1.31 -3.36 9.95
CA TYR A 161 -0.93 -4.27 11.01
C TYR A 161 -1.65 -3.93 12.32
N TYR A 162 -2.28 -4.94 12.91
CA TYR A 162 -2.81 -4.88 14.28
C TYR A 162 -2.08 -5.89 15.18
N PRO A 163 -1.86 -5.55 16.47
CA PRO A 163 -1.34 -6.51 17.43
C PRO A 163 -2.22 -7.77 17.47
N GLY A 164 -1.60 -8.93 17.37
CA GLY A 164 -2.29 -10.22 17.34
C GLY A 164 -2.39 -10.88 15.96
N TRP A 165 -2.04 -10.18 14.89
CA TRP A 165 -1.84 -10.83 13.60
C TRP A 165 -0.68 -11.83 13.69
N ARG A 166 -0.88 -13.01 13.10
CA ARG A 166 0.10 -14.09 13.00
C ARG A 166 0.31 -14.42 11.53
N SER A 167 1.55 -14.69 11.15
CA SER A 167 1.89 -15.06 9.77
C SER A 167 2.32 -16.51 9.72
N PHE A 168 1.94 -17.20 8.65
CA PHE A 168 2.28 -18.59 8.40
C PHE A 168 2.79 -18.74 6.97
N ILE A 169 3.85 -19.51 6.79
CA ILE A 169 4.34 -19.94 5.48
C ILE A 169 4.29 -21.46 5.46
N ASP A 170 3.55 -22.04 4.51
CA ASP A 170 3.37 -23.47 4.35
C ASP A 170 2.90 -24.18 5.64
N GLY A 171 2.10 -23.49 6.46
CA GLY A 171 1.56 -23.97 7.72
C GLY A 171 2.47 -23.79 8.93
N GLU A 172 3.71 -23.34 8.74
CA GLU A 172 4.63 -22.99 9.82
C GLU A 172 4.51 -21.53 10.20
N GLU A 173 4.41 -21.24 11.51
CA GLU A 173 4.32 -19.88 12.01
C GLU A 173 5.64 -19.14 11.82
N VAL A 174 5.59 -18.04 11.07
CA VAL A 174 6.70 -17.08 10.93
C VAL A 174 6.47 -15.94 11.91
N ARG A 175 7.30 -15.84 12.92
CA ARG A 175 7.15 -14.83 13.96
C ARG A 175 7.65 -13.47 13.48
N TRP A 176 6.75 -12.51 13.50
CA TRP A 176 7.11 -11.11 13.62
C TRP A 176 7.39 -10.87 15.10
N GLU A 177 8.61 -10.90 15.54
CA GLU A 177 8.91 -10.52 16.92
C GLU A 177 8.80 -9.00 17.06
N LYS A 178 7.59 -8.54 17.39
CA LYS A 178 7.41 -7.22 17.98
C LYS A 178 7.80 -7.35 19.44
N ARG A 179 9.06 -7.15 19.77
CA ARG A 179 9.44 -6.86 21.16
C ARG A 179 9.02 -5.43 21.46
N GLY A 180 8.17 -5.29 22.48
CA GLY A 180 7.47 -4.09 22.94
C GLY A 180 8.33 -2.90 23.28
#